data_e71125719745d179ce9f51a674fed6fd
#
_entry.id   e71125719745d179ce9f51a674fed6fd
#
_cell.length_a   1.000
_cell.length_b   1.000
_cell.length_c   1.000
_cell.angle_alpha   90.00
_cell.angle_beta   90.00
_cell.angle_gamma   90.00
#
_symmetry.space_group_name_H-M   'P 1'
#
loop_
_entity.id
_entity.type
_entity.pdbx_description
1 polymer ?
#
loop_
_entity_poly.entity_id
_entity_poly.type
_entity_poly.pdbx_seq_one_letter_code
_entity_poly.pdbx_strand_id
1 'polypeptide(L)'
;MANLEKHLVLIEARLQSGTWRNGGYTEIEIFEPKHRLVSAAPFRDRVVHHALCSVVSPIFERGFIADSYANRVGYGTHRAVARYEHYRDRYRYVLRCDIYRYFPAIDHAILKRDLRRRIACEPTLALLDAIIDGSNLQEPVEVFFPGDDLLAVASRRRGLPIGNLTSQLFGNVYLNSFDHFVKEVLQAPYLRYVDDFALFSNDVEALKAWQSGITEYLQGRRLLLHPEKTFVASTAEPATFLGYELCAGGQRRLPEVSVRRFRNRLRGLRDVWQAGQQDELNIRQQVNAWVAHASHADTWRLRHALFRNGWFDPKREPESPPGGRVLRGGSWNNNPQNTRAANRNNNTPANRNNNNGFRVSSTLRTARADIFKEMPGEFRSVQGLS
;
A
#
# COMPACT_ATOMS: atom_id res chain seq x y z
N MET A 1 18.27 19.40 16.47
CA MET A 1 17.67 20.26 15.42
C MET A 1 18.69 20.67 14.37
N ALA A 2 19.87 21.19 14.73
CA ALA A 2 20.91 21.66 13.79
C ALA A 2 21.31 20.65 12.68
N ASN A 3 21.33 19.36 12.97
CA ASN A 3 21.62 18.33 11.95
C ASN A 3 20.48 18.11 10.94
N LEU A 4 19.22 18.36 11.31
CA LEU A 4 18.07 18.16 10.39
C LEU A 4 18.07 19.24 9.31
N GLU A 5 18.24 20.51 9.66
CA GLU A 5 18.32 21.62 8.70
C GLU A 5 19.44 21.41 7.69
N LYS A 6 20.65 21.04 8.18
CA LYS A 6 21.78 20.74 7.32
C LYS A 6 21.45 19.63 6.29
N HIS A 7 20.78 18.58 6.73
CA HIS A 7 20.39 17.48 5.83
C HIS A 7 19.33 17.91 4.84
N LEU A 8 18.36 18.74 5.23
CA LEU A 8 17.33 19.25 4.31
C LEU A 8 17.94 20.16 3.25
N VAL A 9 18.79 21.12 3.62
CA VAL A 9 19.52 21.99 2.67
C VAL A 9 20.37 21.17 1.70
N LEU A 10 21.04 20.10 2.18
CA LEU A 10 21.82 19.23 1.30
C LEU A 10 20.95 18.45 0.31
N ILE A 11 19.79 17.97 0.74
CA ILE A 11 18.82 17.30 -0.15
C ILE A 11 18.33 18.29 -1.20
N GLU A 12 17.92 19.49 -0.79
CA GLU A 12 17.46 20.54 -1.67
C GLU A 12 18.51 20.89 -2.73
N ALA A 13 19.74 21.17 -2.32
CA ALA A 13 20.84 21.48 -3.25
C ALA A 13 21.07 20.37 -4.29
N ARG A 14 20.99 19.10 -3.88
CA ARG A 14 21.13 17.95 -4.78
C ARG A 14 19.94 17.79 -5.74
N LEU A 15 18.73 18.12 -5.29
CA LEU A 15 17.54 18.11 -6.16
C LEU A 15 17.62 19.24 -7.19
N GLN A 16 17.98 20.45 -6.78
CA GLN A 16 18.14 21.61 -7.67
C GLN A 16 19.25 21.40 -8.72
N SER A 17 20.36 20.78 -8.32
CA SER A 17 21.46 20.47 -9.25
C SER A 17 21.24 19.21 -10.09
N GLY A 18 20.15 18.46 -9.90
CA GLY A 18 19.90 17.18 -10.59
C GLY A 18 20.87 16.04 -10.20
N THR A 19 21.67 16.24 -9.15
CA THR A 19 22.68 15.26 -8.70
C THR A 19 22.17 14.28 -7.66
N TRP A 20 20.90 14.40 -7.25
CA TRP A 20 20.31 13.45 -6.30
C TRP A 20 20.26 12.03 -6.90
N ARG A 21 20.61 11.03 -6.10
CA ARG A 21 20.53 9.62 -6.45
C ARG A 21 20.01 8.84 -5.26
N ASN A 22 19.29 7.74 -5.51
CA ASN A 22 18.85 6.80 -4.49
C ASN A 22 20.04 6.27 -3.69
N GLY A 23 19.87 6.14 -2.39
CA GLY A 23 20.73 5.30 -1.55
C GLY A 23 20.40 3.82 -1.71
N GLY A 24 21.26 2.95 -1.16
CA GLY A 24 20.98 1.51 -1.10
C GLY A 24 19.76 1.19 -0.23
N TYR A 25 18.99 0.19 -0.62
CA TYR A 25 17.88 -0.31 0.19
C TYR A 25 18.37 -1.23 1.31
N THR A 26 17.71 -1.16 2.46
CA THR A 26 17.85 -2.17 3.51
C THR A 26 16.76 -3.21 3.31
N GLU A 27 17.14 -4.46 3.12
CA GLU A 27 16.22 -5.56 2.94
C GLU A 27 15.80 -6.15 4.28
N ILE A 28 14.50 -6.32 4.47
CA ILE A 28 13.90 -6.85 5.68
C ILE A 28 12.98 -7.99 5.29
N GLU A 29 13.27 -9.19 5.78
CA GLU A 29 12.39 -10.33 5.59
C GLU A 29 11.22 -10.29 6.57
N ILE A 30 10.01 -10.45 6.05
CA ILE A 30 8.78 -10.55 6.83
C ILE A 30 8.17 -11.92 6.57
N PHE A 31 7.94 -12.69 7.64
CA PHE A 31 7.42 -14.06 7.54
C PHE A 31 5.91 -14.17 7.76
N GLU A 32 5.27 -13.14 8.33
CA GLU A 32 3.82 -13.16 8.59
C GLU A 32 3.08 -12.05 7.83
N PRO A 33 1.93 -12.36 7.21
CA PRO A 33 1.26 -13.67 7.05
C PRO A 33 1.90 -14.57 5.97
N LYS A 34 2.80 -14.04 5.15
CA LYS A 34 3.57 -14.74 4.11
C LYS A 34 4.99 -14.18 4.08
N HIS A 35 5.94 -15.01 3.70
CA HIS A 35 7.31 -14.54 3.45
C HIS A 35 7.31 -13.47 2.38
N ARG A 36 7.92 -12.32 2.70
CA ARG A 36 8.10 -11.18 1.78
C ARG A 36 9.40 -10.47 2.08
N LEU A 37 10.11 -10.11 1.03
CA LEU A 37 11.24 -9.21 1.10
C LEU A 37 10.72 -7.77 0.98
N VAL A 38 10.91 -6.98 2.02
CA VAL A 38 10.58 -5.55 2.05
C VAL A 38 11.85 -4.75 1.94
N SER A 39 11.93 -3.86 0.97
CA SER A 39 13.09 -3.02 0.70
C SER A 39 12.84 -1.61 1.26
N ALA A 40 13.47 -1.29 2.38
CA ALA A 40 13.33 0.01 3.02
C ALA A 40 14.35 1.00 2.45
N ALA A 41 13.86 2.09 1.84
CA ALA A 41 14.72 3.19 1.42
C ALA A 41 15.33 3.92 2.64
N PRO A 42 16.54 4.48 2.54
CA PRO A 42 17.12 5.36 3.55
C PRO A 42 16.18 6.51 3.92
N PHE A 43 16.26 6.99 5.15
CA PHE A 43 15.34 8.04 5.62
C PHE A 43 15.37 9.30 4.75
N ARG A 44 16.55 9.74 4.31
CA ARG A 44 16.70 10.90 3.42
C ARG A 44 15.94 10.70 2.09
N ASP A 45 15.98 9.49 1.54
CA ASP A 45 15.32 9.19 0.27
C ASP A 45 13.81 9.13 0.46
N ARG A 46 13.33 8.62 1.61
CA ARG A 46 11.90 8.68 1.96
C ARG A 46 11.38 10.11 2.06
N VAL A 47 12.19 11.07 2.53
CA VAL A 47 11.83 12.50 2.52
C VAL A 47 11.60 12.97 1.09
N VAL A 48 12.50 12.64 0.16
CA VAL A 48 12.37 12.96 -1.26
C VAL A 48 11.15 12.27 -1.88
N HIS A 49 10.96 10.97 -1.61
CA HIS A 49 9.80 10.21 -2.09
C HIS A 49 8.48 10.85 -1.63
N HIS A 50 8.39 11.26 -0.36
CA HIS A 50 7.21 11.92 0.17
C HIS A 50 6.97 13.29 -0.46
N ALA A 51 8.01 14.11 -0.62
CA ALA A 51 7.92 15.42 -1.26
C ALA A 51 7.44 15.27 -2.71
N LEU A 52 8.06 14.37 -3.48
CA LEU A 52 7.69 14.07 -4.87
C LEU A 52 6.25 13.57 -4.97
N CYS A 53 5.86 12.56 -4.18
CA CYS A 53 4.51 12.00 -4.21
C CYS A 53 3.45 13.04 -3.82
N SER A 54 3.76 13.99 -2.93
CA SER A 54 2.80 15.04 -2.56
C SER A 54 2.43 15.96 -3.71
N VAL A 55 3.31 16.11 -4.69
CA VAL A 55 3.10 16.92 -5.90
C VAL A 55 2.52 16.07 -7.04
N VAL A 56 3.09 14.88 -7.25
CA VAL A 56 2.79 14.04 -8.41
C VAL A 56 1.48 13.25 -8.22
N SER A 57 1.20 12.75 -7.00
CA SER A 57 0.00 11.93 -6.77
C SER A 57 -1.31 12.63 -7.16
N PRO A 58 -1.56 13.91 -6.85
CA PRO A 58 -2.80 14.58 -7.26
C PRO A 58 -3.01 14.65 -8.78
N ILE A 59 -1.94 14.63 -9.58
CA ILE A 59 -2.02 14.64 -11.05
C ILE A 59 -2.64 13.34 -11.54
N PHE A 60 -2.20 12.20 -10.98
CA PHE A 60 -2.69 10.89 -11.37
C PHE A 60 -4.03 10.54 -10.72
N GLU A 61 -4.27 10.98 -9.47
CA GLU A 61 -5.52 10.73 -8.73
C GLU A 61 -6.77 11.16 -9.51
N ARG A 62 -6.67 12.26 -10.29
CA ARG A 62 -7.77 12.74 -11.14
C ARG A 62 -8.12 11.78 -12.27
N GLY A 63 -7.18 10.93 -12.67
CA GLY A 63 -7.35 9.95 -13.75
C GLY A 63 -7.64 8.54 -13.26
N PHE A 64 -7.62 8.26 -11.96
CA PHE A 64 -7.94 6.94 -11.44
C PHE A 64 -9.44 6.73 -11.34
N ILE A 65 -9.90 5.55 -11.73
CA ILE A 65 -11.31 5.19 -11.60
C ILE A 65 -11.76 5.18 -10.13
N ALA A 66 -13.06 5.36 -9.90
CA ALA A 66 -13.63 5.33 -8.55
C ALA A 66 -13.50 3.96 -7.85
N ASP A 67 -13.42 2.88 -8.63
CA ASP A 67 -13.37 1.50 -8.12
C ASP A 67 -11.93 0.95 -7.95
N SER A 68 -10.91 1.81 -7.92
CA SER A 68 -9.54 1.50 -7.50
C SER A 68 -9.31 2.04 -6.07
N TYR A 69 -9.03 1.14 -5.10
CA TYR A 69 -9.17 1.48 -3.68
C TYR A 69 -7.88 1.55 -2.89
N ALA A 70 -6.79 0.96 -3.36
CA ALA A 70 -5.55 0.89 -2.61
C ALA A 70 -4.73 2.17 -2.68
N ASN A 71 -4.09 2.54 -1.57
CA ASN A 71 -3.10 3.63 -1.50
C ASN A 71 -3.60 5.01 -1.95
N ARG A 72 -4.89 5.29 -1.78
CA ARG A 72 -5.55 6.54 -2.15
C ARG A 72 -6.19 7.20 -0.92
N VAL A 73 -6.13 8.53 -0.85
CA VAL A 73 -6.75 9.30 0.25
C VAL A 73 -8.26 9.19 0.17
N GLY A 74 -8.90 8.84 1.28
CA GLY A 74 -10.35 8.67 1.36
C GLY A 74 -10.88 7.33 0.80
N TYR A 75 -10.00 6.46 0.31
CA TYR A 75 -10.29 5.09 -0.13
C TYR A 75 -9.82 4.05 0.91
N GLY A 76 -9.44 2.87 0.52
CA GLY A 76 -8.85 1.86 1.41
C GLY A 76 -9.69 0.60 1.56
N THR A 77 -9.23 -0.30 2.43
CA THR A 77 -9.76 -1.67 2.58
C THR A 77 -11.27 -1.71 2.84
N HIS A 78 -11.77 -0.89 3.74
CA HIS A 78 -13.19 -0.97 4.13
C HIS A 78 -14.13 -0.52 3.02
N ARG A 79 -13.73 0.49 2.23
CA ARG A 79 -14.52 0.92 1.06
C ARG A 79 -14.47 -0.12 -0.06
N ALA A 80 -13.31 -0.76 -0.27
CA ALA A 80 -13.18 -1.87 -1.23
C ALA A 80 -14.07 -3.05 -0.83
N VAL A 81 -14.07 -3.43 0.45
CA VAL A 81 -14.93 -4.51 0.96
C VAL A 81 -16.41 -4.17 0.79
N ALA A 82 -16.83 -2.97 1.16
CA ALA A 82 -18.22 -2.53 0.97
C ALA A 82 -18.64 -2.53 -0.52
N ARG A 83 -17.71 -2.17 -1.43
CA ARG A 83 -17.97 -2.23 -2.86
C ARG A 83 -18.06 -3.67 -3.37
N TYR A 84 -17.22 -4.56 -2.86
CA TYR A 84 -17.30 -5.98 -3.17
C TYR A 84 -18.66 -6.57 -2.74
N GLU A 85 -19.10 -6.29 -1.51
CA GLU A 85 -20.41 -6.70 -0.97
C GLU A 85 -21.55 -6.17 -1.84
N HIS A 86 -21.51 -4.89 -2.22
CA HIS A 86 -22.50 -4.28 -3.10
C HIS A 86 -22.61 -4.99 -4.46
N TYR A 87 -21.52 -5.39 -5.06
CA TYR A 87 -21.56 -6.16 -6.31
C TYR A 87 -22.02 -7.60 -6.07
N ARG A 88 -21.56 -8.23 -5.00
CA ARG A 88 -21.95 -9.56 -4.61
C ARG A 88 -23.47 -9.71 -4.46
N ASP A 89 -24.14 -8.71 -3.88
CA ASP A 89 -25.59 -8.75 -3.68
C ASP A 89 -26.39 -8.59 -4.98
N ARG A 90 -25.74 -8.14 -6.07
CA ARG A 90 -26.38 -7.86 -7.37
C ARG A 90 -26.11 -8.90 -8.44
N TYR A 91 -24.99 -9.61 -8.32
CA TYR A 91 -24.55 -10.55 -9.35
C TYR A 91 -24.37 -11.95 -8.76
N ARG A 92 -24.62 -12.97 -9.60
CA ARG A 92 -24.56 -14.39 -9.21
C ARG A 92 -23.15 -14.95 -9.20
N TYR A 93 -22.25 -14.39 -10.00
CA TYR A 93 -20.90 -14.90 -10.18
C TYR A 93 -19.88 -13.79 -10.06
N VAL A 94 -18.70 -14.18 -9.64
CA VAL A 94 -17.52 -13.31 -9.53
C VAL A 94 -16.33 -14.01 -10.17
N LEU A 95 -15.60 -13.30 -11.04
CA LEU A 95 -14.26 -13.64 -11.47
C LEU A 95 -13.28 -12.93 -10.54
N ARG A 96 -12.55 -13.69 -9.76
CA ARG A 96 -11.48 -13.19 -8.90
C ARG A 96 -10.15 -13.35 -9.61
N CYS A 97 -9.32 -12.32 -9.54
CA CYS A 97 -8.01 -12.28 -10.18
C CYS A 97 -6.98 -11.68 -9.25
N ASP A 98 -5.75 -12.18 -9.38
CA ASP A 98 -4.55 -11.67 -8.71
C ASP A 98 -3.45 -11.59 -9.78
N ILE A 99 -2.63 -10.55 -9.79
CA ILE A 99 -1.53 -10.43 -10.74
C ILE A 99 -0.29 -11.14 -10.17
N TYR A 100 0.25 -12.06 -10.95
CA TYR A 100 1.40 -12.85 -10.54
C TYR A 100 2.64 -11.97 -10.33
N ARG A 101 3.16 -11.99 -9.10
CA ARG A 101 4.37 -11.24 -8.68
C ARG A 101 4.34 -9.77 -9.15
N TYR A 102 3.25 -9.06 -8.89
CA TYR A 102 2.96 -7.75 -9.46
C TYR A 102 4.12 -6.76 -9.36
N PHE A 103 4.58 -6.39 -8.15
CA PHE A 103 5.67 -5.42 -7.98
C PHE A 103 6.99 -5.88 -8.61
N PRO A 104 7.44 -7.14 -8.50
CA PRO A 104 8.58 -7.66 -9.24
C PRO A 104 8.44 -7.63 -10.76
N ALA A 105 7.22 -7.72 -11.28
CA ALA A 105 6.95 -7.79 -12.71
C ALA A 105 6.85 -6.43 -13.41
N ILE A 106 6.65 -5.32 -12.67
CA ILE A 106 6.46 -3.99 -13.26
C ILE A 106 7.65 -3.62 -14.16
N ASP A 107 7.38 -3.43 -15.44
CA ASP A 107 8.36 -3.06 -16.46
C ASP A 107 8.67 -1.55 -16.38
N HIS A 108 9.96 -1.21 -16.25
CA HIS A 108 10.38 0.18 -16.09
C HIS A 108 10.10 1.04 -17.33
N ALA A 109 10.25 0.50 -18.54
CA ALA A 109 10.04 1.26 -19.77
C ALA A 109 8.55 1.62 -19.94
N ILE A 110 7.67 0.66 -19.63
CA ILE A 110 6.22 0.89 -19.66
C ILE A 110 5.80 1.91 -18.60
N LEU A 111 6.30 1.77 -17.37
CA LEU A 111 6.01 2.71 -16.28
C LEU A 111 6.45 4.13 -16.62
N LYS A 112 7.68 4.31 -17.09
CA LYS A 112 8.22 5.61 -17.49
C LYS A 112 7.40 6.24 -18.61
N ARG A 113 6.98 5.45 -19.61
CA ARG A 113 6.08 5.93 -20.67
C ARG A 113 4.74 6.42 -20.12
N ASP A 114 4.15 5.71 -19.16
CA ASP A 114 2.86 6.08 -18.57
C ASP A 114 2.96 7.35 -17.71
N LEU A 115 4.08 7.54 -17.00
CA LEU A 115 4.37 8.77 -16.26
C LEU A 115 4.48 9.97 -17.20
N ARG A 116 5.19 9.83 -18.33
CA ARG A 116 5.37 10.88 -19.35
C ARG A 116 4.07 11.31 -20.04
N ARG A 117 3.03 10.50 -20.01
CA ARG A 117 1.71 10.89 -20.55
C ARG A 117 1.02 12.01 -19.76
N ARG A 118 1.41 12.23 -18.51
CA ARG A 118 0.77 13.19 -17.59
C ARG A 118 1.74 14.22 -17.03
N ILE A 119 3.03 13.98 -17.12
CA ILE A 119 4.09 14.86 -16.60
C ILE A 119 4.96 15.26 -17.78
N ALA A 120 5.06 16.57 -18.03
CA ALA A 120 5.93 17.14 -19.06
C ALA A 120 7.20 17.79 -18.47
N CYS A 121 7.25 18.01 -17.14
CA CYS A 121 8.37 18.66 -16.47
C CYS A 121 9.60 17.74 -16.46
N GLU A 122 10.61 18.04 -17.26
CA GLU A 122 11.82 17.23 -17.41
C GLU A 122 12.60 17.01 -16.09
N PRO A 123 12.81 18.02 -15.20
CA PRO A 123 13.45 17.77 -13.92
C PRO A 123 12.67 16.77 -13.03
N THR A 124 11.33 16.83 -13.05
CA THR A 124 10.47 15.88 -12.32
C THR A 124 10.58 14.48 -12.93
N LEU A 125 10.56 14.36 -14.26
CA LEU A 125 10.75 13.09 -14.96
C LEU A 125 12.12 12.48 -14.69
N ALA A 126 13.18 13.30 -14.69
CA ALA A 126 14.54 12.83 -14.37
C ALA A 126 14.62 12.28 -12.93
N LEU A 127 13.94 12.92 -11.97
CA LEU A 127 13.87 12.42 -10.59
C LEU A 127 13.07 11.13 -10.49
N LEU A 128 11.93 11.03 -11.18
CA LEU A 128 11.13 9.80 -11.25
C LEU A 128 11.93 8.65 -11.88
N ASP A 129 12.63 8.94 -12.97
CA ASP A 129 13.50 7.96 -13.63
C ASP A 129 14.64 7.50 -12.70
N ALA A 130 15.28 8.42 -11.98
CA ALA A 130 16.33 8.08 -11.02
C ALA A 130 15.81 7.16 -9.90
N ILE A 131 14.56 7.37 -9.43
CA ILE A 131 13.92 6.52 -8.43
C ILE A 131 13.61 5.13 -9.00
N ILE A 132 13.08 5.06 -10.22
CA ILE A 132 12.74 3.80 -10.88
C ILE A 132 14.02 3.02 -11.21
N ASP A 133 15.02 3.67 -11.81
CA ASP A 133 16.28 3.03 -12.17
C ASP A 133 17.14 2.63 -10.97
N GLY A 134 16.99 3.33 -9.86
CA GLY A 134 17.64 3.00 -8.59
C GLY A 134 16.93 1.92 -7.79
N SER A 135 15.83 1.33 -8.30
CA SER A 135 15.16 0.21 -7.65
C SER A 135 16.10 -1.00 -7.58
N ASN A 136 16.18 -1.64 -6.41
CA ASN A 136 16.89 -2.90 -6.28
C ASN A 136 16.16 -4.02 -7.04
N LEU A 137 16.92 -5.02 -7.50
CA LEU A 137 16.35 -6.19 -8.14
C LEU A 137 15.45 -6.91 -7.14
N GLN A 138 14.21 -7.13 -7.57
CA GLN A 138 13.26 -7.99 -6.88
C GLN A 138 13.40 -9.42 -7.38
N GLU A 139 12.56 -10.32 -6.90
CA GLU A 139 12.54 -11.70 -7.38
C GLU A 139 12.54 -11.78 -8.92
N PRO A 140 13.36 -12.64 -9.53
CA PRO A 140 13.38 -12.82 -10.98
C PRO A 140 12.00 -13.25 -11.51
N VAL A 141 11.51 -12.58 -12.56
CA VAL A 141 10.33 -12.98 -13.31
C VAL A 141 10.78 -13.25 -14.73
N GLU A 142 11.15 -14.49 -15.01
CA GLU A 142 11.62 -14.92 -16.33
C GLU A 142 10.44 -15.35 -17.19
N VAL A 143 9.87 -14.40 -17.93
CA VAL A 143 8.74 -14.66 -18.82
C VAL A 143 8.96 -13.91 -20.12
N PHE A 144 8.75 -14.61 -21.24
CA PHE A 144 8.66 -14.01 -22.55
C PHE A 144 7.23 -13.52 -22.83
N PHE A 145 7.13 -12.36 -23.44
CA PHE A 145 5.86 -11.79 -23.88
C PHE A 145 5.83 -11.64 -25.40
N PRO A 146 4.65 -11.53 -26.00
CA PRO A 146 4.53 -11.29 -27.44
C PRO A 146 5.37 -10.09 -27.90
N GLY A 147 6.24 -10.29 -28.90
CA GLY A 147 7.16 -9.28 -29.41
C GLY A 147 8.51 -9.18 -28.72
N ASP A 148 8.79 -10.01 -27.71
CA ASP A 148 10.12 -10.11 -27.11
C ASP A 148 11.08 -10.89 -28.01
N ASP A 149 12.32 -10.42 -28.11
CA ASP A 149 13.44 -11.18 -28.69
C ASP A 149 14.11 -12.04 -27.61
N LEU A 150 15.09 -12.87 -28.03
CA LEU A 150 15.80 -13.77 -27.12
C LEU A 150 16.55 -13.05 -25.98
N LEU A 151 16.95 -11.80 -26.18
CA LEU A 151 17.69 -11.01 -25.21
C LEU A 151 16.78 -10.10 -24.36
N ALA A 152 15.52 -9.95 -24.75
CA ALA A 152 14.56 -9.04 -24.10
C ALA A 152 14.41 -9.34 -22.61
N VAL A 153 14.35 -10.61 -22.21
CA VAL A 153 14.21 -11.02 -20.81
C VAL A 153 15.44 -10.62 -19.99
N ALA A 154 16.65 -10.81 -20.54
CA ALA A 154 17.90 -10.50 -19.86
C ALA A 154 18.16 -8.99 -19.77
N SER A 155 17.78 -8.21 -20.80
CA SER A 155 18.00 -6.76 -20.87
C SER A 155 16.90 -5.94 -20.19
N ARG A 156 15.74 -6.53 -19.97
CA ARG A 156 14.56 -5.85 -19.42
C ARG A 156 14.77 -5.43 -17.98
N ARG A 157 14.69 -4.13 -17.74
CA ARG A 157 14.64 -3.58 -16.37
C ARG A 157 13.23 -3.63 -15.84
N ARG A 158 13.06 -4.27 -14.70
CA ARG A 158 11.78 -4.50 -14.04
C ARG A 158 11.90 -4.52 -12.53
N GLY A 159 10.78 -4.44 -11.88
CA GLY A 159 10.65 -4.57 -10.43
C GLY A 159 10.70 -3.25 -9.68
N LEU A 160 9.80 -3.13 -8.73
CA LEU A 160 9.73 -2.00 -7.79
C LEU A 160 9.88 -2.51 -6.36
N PRO A 161 10.64 -1.82 -5.50
CA PRO A 161 10.87 -2.23 -4.12
C PRO A 161 9.57 -2.16 -3.31
N ILE A 162 9.22 -3.27 -2.65
CA ILE A 162 8.04 -3.35 -1.77
C ILE A 162 8.33 -2.56 -0.48
N GLY A 163 7.39 -1.69 -0.09
CA GLY A 163 7.46 -0.94 1.17
C GLY A 163 7.69 0.57 1.00
N ASN A 164 7.85 1.07 -0.22
CA ASN A 164 8.06 2.48 -0.51
C ASN A 164 6.79 3.18 -1.02
N LEU A 165 6.62 4.46 -0.66
CA LEU A 165 5.47 5.26 -1.08
C LEU A 165 5.42 5.44 -2.60
N THR A 166 6.56 5.64 -3.24
CA THR A 166 6.68 5.76 -4.70
C THR A 166 6.23 4.50 -5.41
N SER A 167 6.60 3.31 -4.90
CA SER A 167 6.16 2.03 -5.49
C SER A 167 4.65 1.87 -5.45
N GLN A 168 3.99 2.34 -4.38
CA GLN A 168 2.53 2.31 -4.26
C GLN A 168 1.84 3.20 -5.30
N LEU A 169 2.36 4.42 -5.52
CA LEU A 169 1.88 5.31 -6.56
C LEU A 169 2.11 4.71 -7.95
N PHE A 170 3.33 4.24 -8.21
CA PHE A 170 3.71 3.64 -9.50
C PHE A 170 2.89 2.41 -9.84
N GLY A 171 2.57 1.57 -8.85
CA GLY A 171 1.65 0.45 -9.03
C GLY A 171 0.27 0.91 -9.49
N ASN A 172 -0.31 1.95 -8.89
CA ASN A 172 -1.59 2.48 -9.34
C ASN A 172 -1.50 3.12 -10.73
N VAL A 173 -0.43 3.86 -11.04
CA VAL A 173 -0.21 4.45 -12.37
C VAL A 173 -0.08 3.36 -13.44
N TYR A 174 0.66 2.29 -13.14
CA TYR A 174 0.89 1.19 -14.07
C TYR A 174 -0.41 0.48 -14.47
N LEU A 175 -1.35 0.28 -13.54
CA LEU A 175 -2.64 -0.38 -13.82
C LEU A 175 -3.77 0.59 -14.18
N ASN A 176 -3.52 1.91 -14.23
CA ASN A 176 -4.58 2.86 -14.53
C ASN A 176 -5.21 2.62 -15.92
N SER A 177 -4.39 2.39 -16.94
CA SER A 177 -4.91 2.08 -18.29
C SER A 177 -5.68 0.76 -18.35
N PHE A 178 -5.29 -0.22 -17.53
CA PHE A 178 -6.01 -1.46 -17.36
C PHE A 178 -7.37 -1.24 -16.69
N ASP A 179 -7.42 -0.41 -15.65
CA ASP A 179 -8.69 -0.06 -14.99
C ASP A 179 -9.68 0.56 -15.96
N HIS A 180 -9.22 1.47 -16.84
CA HIS A 180 -10.03 2.08 -17.88
C HIS A 180 -10.45 1.05 -18.94
N PHE A 181 -9.56 0.17 -19.37
CA PHE A 181 -9.91 -0.91 -20.28
C PHE A 181 -11.07 -1.76 -19.72
N VAL A 182 -11.00 -2.17 -18.46
CA VAL A 182 -12.05 -2.99 -17.84
C VAL A 182 -13.36 -2.22 -17.70
N LYS A 183 -13.29 -0.92 -17.34
CA LYS A 183 -14.50 -0.10 -17.13
C LYS A 183 -15.14 0.40 -18.43
N GLU A 184 -14.35 0.79 -19.40
CA GLU A 184 -14.81 1.51 -20.59
C GLU A 184 -14.98 0.58 -21.81
N VAL A 185 -14.08 -0.39 -21.98
CA VAL A 185 -14.12 -1.33 -23.10
C VAL A 185 -14.93 -2.57 -22.73
N LEU A 186 -14.60 -3.26 -21.63
CA LEU A 186 -15.35 -4.44 -21.20
C LEU A 186 -16.67 -4.08 -20.52
N GLN A 187 -16.83 -2.84 -20.04
CA GLN A 187 -17.99 -2.32 -19.32
C GLN A 187 -18.38 -3.20 -18.11
N ALA A 188 -17.39 -3.85 -17.50
CA ALA A 188 -17.59 -4.80 -16.42
C ALA A 188 -17.86 -4.12 -15.07
N PRO A 189 -18.75 -4.65 -14.24
CA PRO A 189 -18.79 -4.38 -12.80
C PRO A 189 -17.47 -4.86 -12.17
N TYR A 190 -16.63 -3.93 -11.75
CA TYR A 190 -15.23 -4.17 -11.45
C TYR A 190 -14.77 -3.36 -10.25
N LEU A 191 -13.87 -3.94 -9.46
CA LEU A 191 -13.11 -3.22 -8.43
C LEU A 191 -11.69 -3.80 -8.30
N ARG A 192 -10.73 -2.95 -7.88
CA ARG A 192 -9.33 -3.34 -7.68
C ARG A 192 -8.76 -2.84 -6.34
N TYR A 193 -7.93 -3.66 -5.74
CA TYR A 193 -7.12 -3.32 -4.58
C TYR A 193 -5.67 -3.78 -4.79
N VAL A 194 -4.79 -2.89 -5.29
CA VAL A 194 -3.43 -3.17 -5.77
C VAL A 194 -3.46 -4.14 -6.95
N ASP A 195 -3.04 -5.37 -6.73
CA ASP A 195 -2.97 -6.51 -7.66
C ASP A 195 -4.19 -7.46 -7.58
N ASP A 196 -4.93 -7.41 -6.48
CA ASP A 196 -6.19 -8.12 -6.29
C ASP A 196 -7.35 -7.37 -6.98
N PHE A 197 -8.09 -8.01 -7.86
CA PHE A 197 -9.28 -7.43 -8.47
C PHE A 197 -10.39 -8.44 -8.72
N ALA A 198 -11.61 -7.93 -8.86
CA ALA A 198 -12.79 -8.76 -9.05
C ALA A 198 -13.75 -8.15 -10.09
N LEU A 199 -14.31 -9.01 -10.94
CA LEU A 199 -15.36 -8.67 -11.89
C LEU A 199 -16.61 -9.50 -11.59
N PHE A 200 -17.79 -8.94 -11.81
CA PHE A 200 -19.05 -9.57 -11.42
C PHE A 200 -20.01 -9.65 -12.62
N SER A 201 -20.71 -10.76 -12.74
CA SER A 201 -21.73 -10.98 -13.78
C SER A 201 -22.80 -11.96 -13.33
N ASN A 202 -23.94 -11.95 -14.01
CA ASN A 202 -24.95 -13.00 -13.93
C ASN A 202 -24.71 -14.12 -14.95
N ASP A 203 -23.73 -13.95 -15.83
CA ASP A 203 -23.36 -14.87 -16.89
C ASP A 203 -21.89 -15.30 -16.73
N VAL A 204 -21.67 -16.61 -16.64
CA VAL A 204 -20.32 -17.20 -16.50
C VAL A 204 -19.53 -17.07 -17.80
N GLU A 205 -20.19 -17.17 -18.95
CA GLU A 205 -19.51 -17.06 -20.25
C GLU A 205 -19.00 -15.64 -20.48
N ALA A 206 -19.73 -14.62 -20.03
CA ALA A 206 -19.24 -13.23 -20.03
C ALA A 206 -17.97 -13.09 -19.16
N LEU A 207 -17.93 -13.73 -17.97
CA LEU A 207 -16.73 -13.71 -17.12
C LEU A 207 -15.53 -14.39 -17.78
N LYS A 208 -15.74 -15.50 -18.51
CA LYS A 208 -14.67 -16.19 -19.25
C LYS A 208 -14.16 -15.33 -20.42
N ALA A 209 -15.06 -14.71 -21.15
CA ALA A 209 -14.70 -13.79 -22.24
C ALA A 209 -13.89 -12.60 -21.72
N TRP A 210 -14.32 -11.98 -20.61
CA TRP A 210 -13.56 -10.93 -19.96
C TRP A 210 -12.19 -11.42 -19.46
N GLN A 211 -12.10 -12.62 -18.90
CA GLN A 211 -10.83 -13.20 -18.47
C GLN A 211 -9.84 -13.32 -19.62
N SER A 212 -10.30 -13.76 -20.80
CA SER A 212 -9.48 -13.85 -22.01
C SER A 212 -8.97 -12.48 -22.45
N GLY A 213 -9.85 -11.47 -22.55
CA GLY A 213 -9.47 -10.11 -22.92
C GLY A 213 -8.53 -9.45 -21.88
N ILE A 214 -8.76 -9.69 -20.60
CA ILE A 214 -7.88 -9.24 -19.51
C ILE A 214 -6.49 -9.87 -19.64
N THR A 215 -6.43 -11.16 -19.91
CA THR A 215 -5.16 -11.88 -20.06
C THR A 215 -4.34 -11.29 -21.21
N GLU A 216 -4.95 -11.07 -22.35
CA GLU A 216 -4.30 -10.44 -23.51
C GLU A 216 -3.85 -9.03 -23.22
N TYR A 217 -4.70 -8.21 -22.59
CA TYR A 217 -4.33 -6.84 -22.20
C TYR A 217 -3.13 -6.80 -21.24
N LEU A 218 -3.15 -7.65 -20.22
CA LEU A 218 -2.07 -7.72 -19.23
C LEU A 218 -0.77 -8.23 -19.84
N GLN A 219 -0.81 -9.16 -20.79
CA GLN A 219 0.38 -9.58 -21.56
C GLN A 219 1.01 -8.41 -22.32
N GLY A 220 0.20 -7.54 -22.93
CA GLY A 220 0.66 -6.27 -23.54
C GLY A 220 1.28 -5.30 -22.53
N ARG A 221 0.95 -5.46 -21.25
CA ARG A 221 1.56 -4.72 -20.11
C ARG A 221 2.70 -5.51 -19.44
N ARG A 222 3.12 -6.64 -19.99
CA ARG A 222 4.12 -7.55 -19.42
C ARG A 222 3.77 -8.03 -18.01
N LEU A 223 2.48 -8.32 -17.80
CA LEU A 223 1.93 -8.87 -16.58
C LEU A 223 1.20 -10.17 -16.87
N LEU A 224 1.14 -11.05 -15.87
CA LEU A 224 0.40 -12.32 -15.93
C LEU A 224 -0.61 -12.41 -14.80
N LEU A 225 -1.74 -13.04 -15.06
CA LEU A 225 -2.65 -13.48 -14.02
C LEU A 225 -2.04 -14.63 -13.22
N HIS A 226 -2.30 -14.66 -11.92
CA HIS A 226 -1.87 -15.76 -11.06
C HIS A 226 -2.70 -17.01 -11.36
N PRO A 227 -2.10 -18.15 -11.78
CA PRO A 227 -2.83 -19.31 -12.27
C PRO A 227 -3.77 -19.92 -11.23
N GLU A 228 -3.36 -19.98 -9.97
CA GLU A 228 -4.13 -20.60 -8.89
C GLU A 228 -5.13 -19.65 -8.21
N LYS A 229 -4.99 -18.34 -8.39
CA LYS A 229 -5.84 -17.33 -7.73
C LYS A 229 -6.78 -16.62 -8.71
N THR A 230 -6.78 -17.06 -9.98
CA THR A 230 -7.70 -16.57 -10.99
C THR A 230 -8.76 -17.63 -11.24
N PHE A 231 -9.98 -17.37 -10.77
CA PHE A 231 -11.08 -18.34 -10.89
C PHE A 231 -12.45 -17.66 -10.80
N VAL A 232 -13.44 -18.32 -11.40
CA VAL A 232 -14.85 -17.95 -11.27
C VAL A 232 -15.47 -18.68 -10.09
N ALA A 233 -16.23 -17.97 -9.27
CA ALA A 233 -16.96 -18.52 -8.14
C ALA A 233 -18.40 -17.99 -8.08
N SER A 234 -19.26 -18.71 -7.36
CA SER A 234 -20.59 -18.22 -7.02
C SER A 234 -20.50 -17.15 -5.93
N THR A 235 -21.25 -16.06 -6.08
CA THR A 235 -21.35 -15.03 -5.03
C THR A 235 -22.16 -15.51 -3.82
N ALA A 236 -22.91 -16.61 -3.92
CA ALA A 236 -23.60 -17.21 -2.80
C ALA A 236 -22.63 -17.86 -1.80
N GLU A 237 -21.44 -18.29 -2.27
CA GLU A 237 -20.42 -18.89 -1.43
C GLU A 237 -19.65 -17.85 -0.63
N PRO A 238 -19.18 -18.18 0.58
CA PRO A 238 -18.30 -17.29 1.35
C PRO A 238 -17.00 -16.98 0.58
N ALA A 239 -16.62 -15.73 0.55
CA ALA A 239 -15.42 -15.29 -0.17
C ALA A 239 -14.47 -14.53 0.76
N THR A 240 -13.20 -14.95 0.82
CA THR A 240 -12.17 -14.20 1.54
C THR A 240 -11.68 -13.04 0.68
N PHE A 241 -11.85 -11.81 1.14
CA PHE A 241 -11.36 -10.60 0.47
C PHE A 241 -10.78 -9.62 1.49
N LEU A 242 -9.57 -9.15 1.26
CA LEU A 242 -8.84 -8.16 2.07
C LEU A 242 -8.85 -8.44 3.59
N GLY A 243 -8.73 -9.71 3.98
CA GLY A 243 -8.66 -10.13 5.38
C GLY A 243 -10.00 -10.37 6.06
N TYR A 244 -11.10 -10.30 5.31
CA TYR A 244 -12.45 -10.65 5.76
C TYR A 244 -13.01 -11.81 4.96
N GLU A 245 -13.85 -12.60 5.60
CA GLU A 245 -14.73 -13.58 4.96
C GLU A 245 -16.11 -12.95 4.80
N LEU A 246 -16.50 -12.74 3.55
CA LEU A 246 -17.76 -12.12 3.18
C LEU A 246 -18.80 -13.20 2.91
N CYS A 247 -19.85 -13.24 3.73
CA CYS A 247 -20.91 -14.24 3.65
C CYS A 247 -22.20 -13.66 3.04
N ALA A 248 -23.10 -14.49 2.56
CA ALA A 248 -24.40 -14.04 2.06
C ALA A 248 -25.18 -13.25 3.13
N GLY A 249 -26.06 -12.33 2.70
CA GLY A 249 -26.84 -11.51 3.63
C GLY A 249 -26.04 -10.39 4.31
N GLY A 250 -24.91 -9.98 3.75
CA GLY A 250 -24.10 -8.87 4.28
C GLY A 250 -23.30 -9.20 5.55
N GLN A 251 -23.26 -10.47 5.95
CA GLN A 251 -22.47 -10.88 7.11
C GLN A 251 -20.98 -10.91 6.78
N ARG A 252 -20.18 -10.24 7.61
CA ARG A 252 -18.73 -10.17 7.49
C ARG A 252 -18.08 -10.85 8.68
N ARG A 253 -17.19 -11.80 8.43
CA ARG A 253 -16.45 -12.55 9.46
C ARG A 253 -14.95 -12.37 9.31
N LEU A 254 -14.20 -12.77 10.34
CA LEU A 254 -12.76 -12.98 10.20
C LEU A 254 -12.48 -14.41 9.78
N PRO A 255 -11.55 -14.66 8.84
CA PRO A 255 -11.12 -16.01 8.50
C PRO A 255 -10.64 -16.76 9.75
N GLU A 256 -11.02 -18.02 9.89
CA GLU A 256 -10.69 -18.84 11.08
C GLU A 256 -9.17 -18.91 11.33
N VAL A 257 -8.38 -19.01 10.26
CA VAL A 257 -6.91 -19.00 10.33
C VAL A 257 -6.39 -17.71 10.98
N SER A 258 -7.00 -16.56 10.66
CA SER A 258 -6.65 -15.27 11.25
C SER A 258 -6.98 -15.21 12.74
N VAL A 259 -8.16 -15.73 13.13
CA VAL A 259 -8.59 -15.81 14.54
C VAL A 259 -7.66 -16.74 15.34
N ARG A 260 -7.36 -17.93 14.80
CA ARG A 260 -6.45 -18.90 15.44
C ARG A 260 -5.04 -18.30 15.63
N ARG A 261 -4.52 -17.63 14.61
CA ARG A 261 -3.21 -16.94 14.68
C ARG A 261 -3.22 -15.88 15.78
N PHE A 262 -4.26 -15.07 15.87
CA PHE A 262 -4.37 -14.07 16.92
C PHE A 262 -4.48 -14.68 18.33
N ARG A 263 -5.22 -15.77 18.51
CA ARG A 263 -5.27 -16.48 19.78
C ARG A 263 -3.90 -16.97 20.24
N ASN A 264 -3.11 -17.52 19.31
CA ASN A 264 -1.74 -17.96 19.61
C ASN A 264 -0.85 -16.77 19.98
N ARG A 265 -0.94 -15.68 19.23
CA ARG A 265 -0.22 -14.45 19.53
C ARG A 265 -0.59 -13.86 20.88
N LEU A 266 -1.88 -13.86 21.23
CA LEU A 266 -2.37 -13.36 22.51
C LEU A 266 -1.82 -14.16 23.69
N ARG A 267 -1.65 -15.49 23.56
CA ARG A 267 -0.97 -16.33 24.55
C ARG A 267 0.49 -15.95 24.70
N GLY A 268 1.22 -15.85 23.60
CA GLY A 268 2.64 -15.43 23.64
C GLY A 268 2.84 -14.02 24.24
N LEU A 269 1.93 -13.10 23.95
CA LEU A 269 1.97 -11.75 24.56
C LEU A 269 1.78 -11.79 26.07
N ARG A 270 0.94 -12.68 26.58
CA ARG A 270 0.77 -12.90 28.03
C ARG A 270 2.05 -13.42 28.66
N ASP A 271 2.67 -14.41 28.02
CA ASP A 271 3.89 -15.04 28.55
C ASP A 271 5.05 -14.04 28.61
N VAL A 272 5.22 -13.24 27.57
CA VAL A 272 6.22 -12.17 27.49
C VAL A 272 5.96 -11.06 28.52
N TRP A 273 4.67 -10.71 28.75
CA TRP A 273 4.28 -9.74 29.77
C TRP A 273 4.56 -10.23 31.20
N GLN A 274 4.20 -11.50 31.48
CA GLN A 274 4.47 -12.13 32.77
C GLN A 274 5.99 -12.25 33.07
N ALA A 275 6.79 -12.43 32.02
CA ALA A 275 8.25 -12.42 32.10
C ALA A 275 8.88 -11.02 32.22
N GLY A 276 8.10 -9.94 32.20
CA GLY A 276 8.59 -8.57 32.26
C GLY A 276 9.39 -8.11 31.02
N GLN A 277 9.28 -8.84 29.90
CA GLN A 277 10.07 -8.58 28.69
C GLN A 277 9.44 -7.53 27.77
N GLN A 278 8.15 -7.24 27.94
CA GLN A 278 7.44 -6.16 27.23
C GLN A 278 6.58 -5.35 28.18
N ASP A 279 6.50 -4.04 27.92
CA ASP A 279 5.61 -3.15 28.66
C ASP A 279 4.14 -3.33 28.23
N GLU A 280 3.22 -2.97 29.12
CA GLU A 280 1.78 -3.04 28.90
C GLU A 280 1.35 -2.20 27.67
N LEU A 281 2.03 -1.08 27.40
CA LEU A 281 1.71 -0.18 26.30
C LEU A 281 1.92 -0.85 24.94
N ASN A 282 3.04 -1.55 24.76
CA ASN A 282 3.33 -2.29 23.52
C ASN A 282 2.33 -3.42 23.28
N ILE A 283 1.98 -4.16 24.33
CA ILE A 283 0.97 -5.22 24.23
C ILE A 283 -0.38 -4.63 23.85
N ARG A 284 -0.76 -3.53 24.49
CA ARG A 284 -2.02 -2.82 24.23
C ARG A 284 -2.11 -2.31 22.80
N GLN A 285 -1.02 -1.76 22.26
CA GLN A 285 -0.98 -1.33 20.86
C GLN A 285 -1.23 -2.50 19.89
N GLN A 286 -0.61 -3.65 20.12
CA GLN A 286 -0.75 -4.83 19.28
C GLN A 286 -2.18 -5.40 19.35
N VAL A 287 -2.76 -5.48 20.55
CA VAL A 287 -4.13 -5.97 20.74
C VAL A 287 -5.14 -4.99 20.14
N ASN A 288 -4.99 -3.70 20.39
CA ASN A 288 -5.90 -2.68 19.87
C ASN A 288 -5.86 -2.58 18.33
N ALA A 289 -4.71 -2.81 17.70
CA ALA A 289 -4.60 -2.88 16.24
C ALA A 289 -5.46 -4.04 15.68
N TRP A 290 -5.45 -5.21 16.33
CA TRP A 290 -6.30 -6.33 15.95
C TRP A 290 -7.78 -6.08 16.24
N VAL A 291 -8.10 -5.52 17.42
CA VAL A 291 -9.48 -5.16 17.80
C VAL A 291 -10.07 -4.14 16.81
N ALA A 292 -9.28 -3.15 16.40
CA ALA A 292 -9.70 -2.17 15.40
C ALA A 292 -10.03 -2.84 14.06
N HIS A 293 -9.18 -3.79 13.58
CA HIS A 293 -9.47 -4.57 12.39
C HIS A 293 -10.72 -5.43 12.57
N ALA A 294 -10.81 -6.17 13.69
CA ALA A 294 -11.91 -7.07 13.99
C ALA A 294 -13.26 -6.34 14.16
N SER A 295 -13.27 -5.10 14.60
CA SER A 295 -14.50 -4.32 14.81
C SER A 295 -15.24 -3.97 13.52
N HIS A 296 -14.61 -4.12 12.38
CA HIS A 296 -15.23 -3.95 11.06
C HIS A 296 -15.93 -5.23 10.54
N ALA A 297 -15.98 -6.28 11.37
CA ALA A 297 -16.68 -7.53 11.09
C ALA A 297 -17.61 -7.91 12.26
N ASP A 298 -18.49 -8.89 12.06
CA ASP A 298 -19.45 -9.39 13.06
C ASP A 298 -18.74 -10.19 14.15
N THR A 299 -17.87 -9.56 14.89
CA THR A 299 -16.94 -10.19 15.84
C THR A 299 -17.19 -9.82 17.30
N TRP A 300 -18.32 -9.19 17.62
CA TRP A 300 -18.57 -8.77 19.01
C TRP A 300 -18.49 -9.96 20.00
N ARG A 301 -19.18 -11.07 19.69
CA ARG A 301 -19.14 -12.27 20.54
C ARG A 301 -17.74 -12.88 20.64
N LEU A 302 -17.01 -12.92 19.52
CA LEU A 302 -15.64 -13.41 19.47
C LEU A 302 -14.72 -12.54 20.34
N ARG A 303 -14.77 -11.23 20.18
CA ARG A 303 -13.94 -10.29 20.96
C ARG A 303 -14.26 -10.38 22.44
N HIS A 304 -15.56 -10.45 22.80
CA HIS A 304 -15.98 -10.62 24.19
C HIS A 304 -15.45 -11.94 24.78
N ALA A 305 -15.54 -13.05 24.04
CA ALA A 305 -15.03 -14.34 24.51
C ALA A 305 -13.51 -14.38 24.67
N LEU A 306 -12.76 -13.70 23.79
CA LEU A 306 -11.29 -13.63 23.86
C LEU A 306 -10.79 -12.85 25.07
N PHE A 307 -11.51 -11.81 25.51
CA PHE A 307 -11.09 -10.92 26.58
C PHE A 307 -11.83 -11.13 27.91
N ARG A 308 -12.80 -12.06 27.96
CA ARG A 308 -13.64 -12.32 29.13
C ARG A 308 -12.84 -12.77 30.36
N ASN A 309 -11.74 -13.45 30.19
CA ASN A 309 -10.94 -14.02 31.29
C ASN A 309 -9.77 -13.13 31.75
N GLY A 310 -9.78 -11.87 31.40
CA GLY A 310 -9.33 -10.76 32.21
C GLY A 310 -7.84 -10.51 32.42
N TRP A 311 -6.89 -11.20 31.75
CA TRP A 311 -5.51 -10.79 31.86
C TRP A 311 -5.21 -9.50 31.06
N PHE A 312 -6.09 -9.14 30.12
CA PHE A 312 -5.98 -7.94 29.33
C PHE A 312 -7.37 -7.38 29.02
N ASP A 313 -7.64 -6.12 29.38
CA ASP A 313 -8.85 -5.40 29.00
C ASP A 313 -8.52 -4.34 27.93
N PRO A 314 -8.96 -4.54 26.67
CA PRO A 314 -8.71 -3.58 25.60
C PRO A 314 -9.45 -2.24 25.78
N LYS A 315 -10.44 -2.17 26.67
CA LYS A 315 -11.21 -0.95 26.95
C LYS A 315 -10.60 -0.08 28.03
N ARG A 316 -9.75 -0.64 28.92
CA ARG A 316 -9.06 0.11 29.95
C ARG A 316 -8.06 1.06 29.28
N GLU A 317 -8.19 2.34 29.46
CA GLU A 317 -7.17 3.27 28.99
C GLU A 317 -5.88 3.04 29.79
N PRO A 318 -4.70 3.00 29.13
CA PRO A 318 -3.45 2.95 29.84
C PRO A 318 -3.31 4.22 30.67
N GLU A 319 -2.88 4.11 31.89
CA GLU A 319 -2.52 5.26 32.70
C GLU A 319 -1.41 6.02 31.95
N SER A 320 -1.76 7.19 31.43
CA SER A 320 -0.77 8.03 30.76
C SER A 320 0.24 8.51 31.79
N PRO A 321 1.55 8.32 31.60
CA PRO A 321 2.51 8.89 32.49
C PRO A 321 2.31 10.40 32.55
N PRO A 322 2.43 11.04 33.71
CA PRO A 322 2.24 12.47 33.87
C PRO A 322 3.12 13.23 32.86
N GLY A 323 2.53 14.07 32.02
CA GLY A 323 3.22 14.85 31.00
C GLY A 323 3.51 14.11 29.68
N GLY A 324 3.01 12.91 29.50
CA GLY A 324 3.17 12.15 28.23
C GLY A 324 2.30 12.73 27.12
N ARG A 325 2.87 12.88 25.91
CA ARG A 325 2.12 13.23 24.68
C ARG A 325 1.92 11.99 23.82
N VAL A 326 0.71 11.81 23.33
CA VAL A 326 0.39 10.72 22.41
C VAL A 326 0.99 11.03 21.03
N LEU A 327 1.93 10.21 20.61
CA LEU A 327 2.47 10.22 19.25
C LEU A 327 1.61 9.33 18.36
N ARG A 328 1.09 9.89 17.27
CA ARG A 328 0.32 9.15 16.26
C ARG A 328 1.18 8.89 15.05
N GLY A 329 1.15 7.65 14.57
CA GLY A 329 1.93 7.19 13.42
C GLY A 329 3.09 6.29 13.84
N GLY A 330 3.68 5.62 12.86
CA GLY A 330 4.82 4.74 13.08
C GLY A 330 6.15 5.49 12.97
N SER A 331 7.16 4.99 13.67
CA SER A 331 8.56 5.37 13.45
C SER A 331 9.13 4.57 12.27
N TRP A 332 10.08 5.17 11.56
CA TRP A 332 10.84 4.49 10.51
C TRP A 332 11.65 3.27 11.04
N ASN A 333 11.90 3.22 12.35
CA ASN A 333 12.59 2.13 13.02
C ASN A 333 11.62 1.07 13.57
N ASN A 334 10.31 1.26 13.41
CA ASN A 334 9.31 0.30 13.84
C ASN A 334 9.11 -0.78 12.76
N ASN A 335 8.78 -1.99 13.23
CA ASN A 335 8.26 -3.04 12.36
C ASN A 335 7.11 -2.48 11.49
N PRO A 336 7.00 -2.83 10.19
CA PRO A 336 5.94 -2.36 9.29
C PRO A 336 4.53 -2.47 9.83
N GLN A 337 4.27 -3.38 10.78
CA GLN A 337 2.99 -3.49 11.47
C GLN A 337 2.70 -2.30 12.41
N ASN A 338 3.75 -1.63 12.90
CA ASN A 338 3.66 -0.49 13.81
C ASN A 338 3.72 0.87 13.10
N THR A 339 3.88 0.90 11.78
CA THR A 339 3.94 2.14 10.98
C THR A 339 2.57 2.66 10.57
N ARG A 340 1.48 2.00 10.95
CA ARG A 340 0.11 2.41 10.62
C ARG A 340 -0.28 3.68 11.38
N ALA A 341 -1.04 4.56 10.72
CA ALA A 341 -1.51 5.82 11.31
C ALA A 341 -2.38 5.65 12.58
N ALA A 342 -2.88 4.44 12.83
CA ALA A 342 -3.65 4.08 14.03
C ALA A 342 -2.76 3.76 15.26
N ASN A 343 -1.46 3.55 15.09
CA ASN A 343 -0.56 3.32 16.22
C ASN A 343 -0.38 4.62 17.00
N ARG A 344 -0.60 4.52 18.31
CA ARG A 344 -0.38 5.60 19.27
C ARG A 344 0.75 5.18 20.21
N ASN A 345 1.71 6.04 20.41
CA ASN A 345 2.76 5.85 21.39
C ASN A 345 2.80 7.07 22.32
N ASN A 346 2.85 6.84 23.62
CA ASN A 346 2.93 7.89 24.64
C ASN A 346 4.42 8.07 25.03
N ASN A 347 4.95 9.26 24.76
CA ASN A 347 6.31 9.62 25.15
C ASN A 347 6.33 10.98 25.83
N THR A 348 7.24 11.14 26.80
CA THR A 348 7.54 12.45 27.34
C THR A 348 8.25 13.32 26.30
N PRO A 349 8.14 14.65 26.34
CA PRO A 349 8.80 15.54 25.38
C PRO A 349 10.33 15.37 25.31
N ALA A 350 10.95 14.87 26.34
CA ALA A 350 12.40 14.61 26.44
C ALA A 350 12.82 13.22 25.91
N ASN A 351 11.89 12.34 25.59
CA ASN A 351 12.20 10.99 25.14
C ASN A 351 12.79 11.00 23.73
N ARG A 352 14.05 10.58 23.60
CA ARG A 352 14.81 10.52 22.34
C ARG A 352 14.98 9.11 21.81
N ASN A 353 14.06 8.20 22.10
CA ASN A 353 14.12 6.83 21.62
C ASN A 353 14.12 6.76 20.10
N ASN A 354 14.86 5.79 19.54
CA ASN A 354 14.92 5.51 18.11
C ASN A 354 13.56 5.12 17.48
N ASN A 355 12.56 4.84 18.33
CA ASN A 355 11.20 4.47 17.93
C ASN A 355 10.25 5.67 17.77
N ASN A 356 10.72 6.89 18.04
CA ASN A 356 9.92 8.09 17.87
C ASN A 356 9.88 8.48 16.38
N GLY A 357 8.75 8.22 15.74
CA GLY A 357 8.44 8.78 14.44
C GLY A 357 7.98 10.23 14.59
N PHE A 358 8.21 11.05 13.60
CA PHE A 358 7.60 12.37 13.51
C PHE A 358 6.64 12.43 12.31
N ARG A 359 5.58 13.18 12.49
CA ARG A 359 4.69 13.56 11.42
C ARG A 359 5.09 14.98 11.01
N VAL A 360 5.38 15.18 9.75
CA VAL A 360 5.56 16.52 9.22
C VAL A 360 4.25 17.28 9.46
N SER A 361 4.26 18.23 10.39
CA SER A 361 3.08 19.03 10.74
C SER A 361 2.79 20.08 9.67
N SER A 362 1.61 20.70 9.73
CA SER A 362 1.16 21.74 8.79
C SER A 362 2.07 22.96 8.68
N THR A 363 3.01 23.16 9.57
CA THR A 363 4.02 24.23 9.50
C THR A 363 4.96 24.06 8.29
N LEU A 364 5.13 22.85 7.78
CA LEU A 364 5.84 22.59 6.52
C LEU A 364 4.97 22.84 5.27
N ARG A 365 3.68 23.14 5.42
CA ARG A 365 2.84 23.55 4.27
C ARG A 365 3.31 24.88 3.67
N THR A 366 3.76 25.81 4.48
CA THR A 366 4.34 27.08 4.03
C THR A 366 5.73 26.88 3.40
N ALA A 367 6.58 26.08 4.02
CA ALA A 367 7.89 25.74 3.44
C ALA A 367 7.78 24.91 2.14
N ARG A 368 6.73 24.09 1.99
CA ARG A 368 6.46 23.37 0.73
C ARG A 368 6.10 24.29 -0.43
N ALA A 369 5.35 25.34 -0.17
CA ALA A 369 5.00 26.33 -1.19
C ALA A 369 6.21 27.17 -1.61
N ASP A 370 7.13 27.42 -0.70
CA ASP A 370 8.28 28.28 -0.92
C ASP A 370 9.43 27.53 -1.62
N ILE A 371 9.68 26.27 -1.31
CA ILE A 371 10.68 25.44 -2.02
C ILE A 371 10.38 25.33 -3.52
N PHE A 372 9.10 25.29 -3.91
CA PHE A 372 8.70 25.23 -5.31
C PHE A 372 8.44 26.61 -5.94
N LYS A 373 8.33 27.70 -5.16
CA LYS A 373 8.17 29.05 -5.67
C LYS A 373 9.47 29.65 -6.18
N GLU A 374 10.60 29.22 -5.68
CA GLU A 374 11.95 29.72 -6.09
C GLU A 374 12.58 28.88 -7.22
N MET A 375 11.90 27.83 -7.70
CA MET A 375 12.35 27.14 -8.90
C MET A 375 12.09 27.98 -10.17
N PRO A 376 12.99 27.97 -11.19
CA PRO A 376 12.87 28.78 -12.40
C PRO A 376 11.51 28.60 -13.07
N GLY A 377 11.00 29.66 -13.71
CA GLY A 377 9.62 29.88 -14.16
C GLY A 377 8.86 28.78 -14.92
N GLU A 378 9.52 27.73 -15.36
CA GLU A 378 8.90 26.56 -16.03
C GLU A 378 8.00 25.70 -15.12
N PHE A 379 8.15 25.81 -13.79
CA PHE A 379 7.29 25.11 -12.82
C PHE A 379 5.92 25.77 -12.59
N ARG A 380 5.70 27.00 -13.08
CA ARG A 380 4.45 27.76 -12.87
C ARG A 380 3.32 27.39 -13.83
N SER A 381 3.61 26.70 -14.93
CA SER A 381 2.61 26.43 -15.98
C SER A 381 1.62 25.28 -15.68
N VAL A 382 1.78 24.57 -14.54
CA VAL A 382 0.91 23.44 -14.18
C VAL A 382 -0.35 23.86 -13.39
N GLN A 383 -0.48 25.12 -12.99
CA GLN A 383 -1.66 25.62 -12.25
C GLN A 383 -2.74 26.28 -13.13
N GLY A 384 -2.58 26.32 -14.43
CA GLY A 384 -3.45 27.07 -15.35
C GLY A 384 -4.16 26.22 -16.41
N LEU A 385 -4.80 25.11 -16.03
CA LEU A 385 -5.81 24.47 -16.86
C LEU A 385 -6.93 23.97 -15.95
N SER A 386 -7.96 24.77 -15.90
CA SER A 386 -9.30 24.49 -15.36
C SER A 386 -9.98 23.31 -16.08
#